data_3048d4cf4b0b34d64defdac8cd202961
#
_entry.id   3048d4cf4b0b34d64defdac8cd202961
#
_cell.length_a   1.000
_cell.length_b   1.000
_cell.length_c   1.000
_cell.angle_alpha   90.00
_cell.angle_beta   90.00
_cell.angle_gamma   90.00
#
_symmetry.space_group_name_H-M   'P 1'
#
loop_
_entity.id
_entity.type
_entity.pdbx_description
1 polymer ?
#
loop_
_entity_poly.entity_id
_entity_poly.type
_entity_poly.pdbx_seq_one_letter_code
_entity_poly.pdbx_strand_id
1 'polypeptide(L)'
;MRKKISIELFEEGEKANIYSYRINDGDLEFEKFIDTFIDSTHSEDYDIIDDVVDKILLNGAQERYFRPEGKFVDYLFAIPQKGLGCQLRVFCLRINEQIIILGNGGIKPKGMKKYQEDNVLNGIAEEMQAISEKLRKSIDDFSTTIYQKEFIQIKKITL
;
A
#
# COMPACT_ATOMS: atom_id res chain seq x y z
N MET A 1 1.79 -21.66 9.19
CA MET A 1 1.92 -20.71 10.31
C MET A 1 1.08 -19.49 10.01
N ARG A 2 0.27 -19.06 10.96
CA ARG A 2 -0.59 -17.88 10.78
C ARG A 2 0.22 -16.59 10.94
N LYS A 3 -0.01 -15.63 10.05
CA LYS A 3 0.57 -14.30 10.15
C LYS A 3 -0.40 -13.36 10.85
N LYS A 4 0.09 -12.63 11.83
CA LYS A 4 -0.67 -11.58 12.51
C LYS A 4 -0.33 -10.25 11.86
N ILE A 5 -1.34 -9.55 11.40
CA ILE A 5 -1.20 -8.27 10.72
C ILE A 5 -1.70 -7.16 11.65
N SER A 6 -0.87 -6.16 11.87
CA SER A 6 -1.24 -4.96 12.63
C SER A 6 -1.17 -3.75 11.71
N ILE A 7 -2.28 -3.04 11.57
CA ILE A 7 -2.35 -1.82 10.75
C ILE A 7 -2.14 -0.63 11.67
N GLU A 8 -1.19 0.24 11.31
CA GLU A 8 -0.81 1.38 12.12
C GLU A 8 -0.72 2.64 11.28
N LEU A 9 -1.01 3.78 11.89
CA LEU A 9 -0.83 5.07 11.25
C LEU A 9 0.66 5.30 10.97
N PHE A 10 0.98 5.62 9.72
CA PHE A 10 2.35 5.94 9.31
C PHE A 10 2.56 7.45 9.25
N GLU A 11 1.65 8.18 8.62
CA GLU A 11 1.74 9.62 8.50
C GLU A 11 0.37 10.26 8.34
N GLU A 12 0.11 11.32 9.08
CA GLU A 12 -1.11 12.12 8.93
C GLU A 12 -0.91 13.15 7.83
N GLY A 13 -1.94 13.33 7.00
CA GLY A 13 -1.94 14.35 5.97
C GLY A 13 -3.13 15.29 6.10
N GLU A 14 -3.12 16.33 5.29
CA GLU A 14 -4.21 17.31 5.28
C GLU A 14 -5.51 16.72 4.74
N LYS A 15 -5.44 15.96 3.65
CA LYS A 15 -6.61 15.37 2.98
C LYS A 15 -6.69 13.86 3.11
N ALA A 16 -5.59 13.19 3.41
CA ALA A 16 -5.55 11.74 3.57
C ALA A 16 -4.53 11.36 4.63
N ASN A 17 -4.78 10.24 5.29
CA ASN A 17 -3.83 9.61 6.18
C ASN A 17 -3.26 8.36 5.51
N ILE A 18 -1.99 8.12 5.75
CA ILE A 18 -1.30 6.94 5.28
C ILE A 18 -1.03 6.01 6.45
N TYR A 19 -1.48 4.79 6.29
CA TYR A 19 -1.23 3.68 7.21
C TYR A 19 -0.23 2.72 6.56
N SER A 20 0.37 1.88 7.37
CA SER A 20 1.12 0.71 6.89
C SER A 20 0.79 -0.46 7.81
N TYR A 21 1.44 -1.59 7.62
CA TYR A 21 1.17 -2.75 8.45
C TYR A 21 2.44 -3.49 8.82
N ARG A 22 2.36 -4.20 9.95
CA ARG A 22 3.42 -5.09 10.44
C ARG A 22 2.98 -6.54 10.32
N ILE A 23 3.94 -7.41 10.08
CA ILE A 23 3.74 -8.84 10.10
C ILE A 23 4.42 -9.38 11.35
N ASN A 24 3.67 -10.05 12.24
CA ASN A 24 4.20 -10.70 13.45
C ASN A 24 5.11 -9.77 14.28
N ASP A 25 4.68 -8.53 14.50
CA ASP A 25 5.42 -7.51 15.26
C ASP A 25 6.76 -7.08 14.65
N GLY A 26 6.98 -7.35 13.36
CA GLY A 26 8.14 -6.86 12.63
C GLY A 26 8.04 -5.37 12.31
N ASP A 27 8.94 -4.86 11.48
CA ASP A 27 8.91 -3.48 11.02
C ASP A 27 7.71 -3.23 10.11
N LEU A 28 7.26 -1.98 10.01
CA LEU A 28 6.23 -1.61 9.06
C LEU A 28 6.70 -1.92 7.63
N GLU A 29 5.82 -2.50 6.83
CA GLU A 29 6.18 -2.95 5.48
C GLU A 29 6.64 -1.78 4.60
N PHE A 30 6.04 -0.61 4.74
CA PHE A 30 6.49 0.57 3.99
C PHE A 30 7.86 1.08 4.47
N GLU A 31 8.17 0.97 5.75
CA GLU A 31 9.52 1.30 6.26
C GLU A 31 10.58 0.40 5.65
N LYS A 32 10.28 -0.88 5.48
CA LYS A 32 11.19 -1.81 4.81
C LYS A 32 11.47 -1.39 3.37
N PHE A 33 10.45 -0.91 2.67
CA PHE A 33 10.59 -0.38 1.32
C PHE A 33 11.50 0.87 1.33
N ILE A 34 11.27 1.80 2.23
CA ILE A 34 12.08 3.00 2.37
C ILE A 34 13.55 2.63 2.61
N ASP A 35 13.79 1.76 3.58
CA ASP A 35 15.15 1.35 3.96
C ASP A 35 15.89 0.67 2.80
N THR A 36 15.15 -0.05 1.96
CA THR A 36 15.75 -0.74 0.81
C THR A 36 16.15 0.23 -0.30
N PHE A 37 15.36 1.26 -0.56
CA PHE A 37 15.50 2.04 -1.79
C PHE A 37 15.95 3.48 -1.63
N ILE A 38 15.83 4.10 -0.44
CA ILE A 38 16.12 5.52 -0.25
C ILE A 38 17.55 5.91 -0.63
N ASP A 39 18.53 5.06 -0.31
CA ASP A 39 19.94 5.28 -0.62
C ASP A 39 20.51 4.27 -1.62
N SER A 40 19.65 3.67 -2.43
CA SER A 40 20.02 2.66 -3.41
C SER A 40 20.34 3.28 -4.77
N THR A 41 20.70 2.43 -5.74
CA THR A 41 20.84 2.84 -7.14
C THR A 41 19.49 3.28 -7.75
N HIS A 42 18.39 3.06 -7.04
CA HIS A 42 17.05 3.48 -7.45
C HIS A 42 16.53 4.67 -6.64
N SER A 43 17.44 5.47 -6.07
CA SER A 43 17.06 6.62 -5.24
C SER A 43 16.26 7.68 -6.00
N GLU A 44 16.53 7.86 -7.29
CA GLU A 44 15.74 8.79 -8.12
C GLU A 44 14.29 8.30 -8.30
N ASP A 45 14.11 7.01 -8.49
CA ASP A 45 12.77 6.40 -8.57
C ASP A 45 12.08 6.47 -7.20
N TYR A 46 12.85 6.29 -6.11
CA TYR A 46 12.32 6.46 -4.76
C TYR A 46 11.79 7.89 -4.56
N ASP A 47 12.49 8.90 -5.06
CA ASP A 47 12.04 10.30 -4.96
C ASP A 47 10.69 10.50 -5.68
N ILE A 48 10.44 9.79 -6.77
CA ILE A 48 9.14 9.82 -7.44
C ILE A 48 8.06 9.25 -6.53
N ILE A 49 8.33 8.12 -5.87
CA ILE A 49 7.41 7.52 -4.90
C ILE A 49 7.11 8.50 -3.76
N ASP A 50 8.16 9.09 -3.19
CA ASP A 50 8.03 10.03 -2.08
C ASP A 50 7.18 11.25 -2.47
N ASP A 51 7.37 11.77 -3.68
CA ASP A 51 6.59 12.89 -4.20
C ASP A 51 5.11 12.52 -4.35
N VAL A 52 4.81 11.33 -4.83
CA VAL A 52 3.43 10.86 -4.96
C VAL A 52 2.79 10.68 -3.57
N VAL A 53 3.54 10.17 -2.60
CA VAL A 53 3.07 10.04 -1.21
C VAL A 53 2.71 11.42 -0.65
N ASP A 54 3.57 12.42 -0.86
CA ASP A 54 3.30 13.80 -0.41
C ASP A 54 2.03 14.37 -1.07
N LYS A 55 1.83 14.11 -2.34
CA LYS A 55 0.63 14.56 -3.06
C LYS A 55 -0.64 13.89 -2.53
N ILE A 56 -0.57 12.61 -2.17
CA ILE A 56 -1.68 11.89 -1.56
C ILE A 56 -2.04 12.52 -0.22
N LEU A 57 -1.05 12.79 0.63
CA LEU A 57 -1.28 13.41 1.93
C LEU A 57 -1.93 14.78 1.81
N LEU A 58 -1.49 15.57 0.85
CA LEU A 58 -1.94 16.95 0.66
C LEU A 58 -3.29 17.04 -0.06
N ASN A 59 -3.49 16.23 -1.09
CA ASN A 59 -4.62 16.35 -2.02
C ASN A 59 -5.68 15.26 -1.85
N GLY A 60 -5.39 14.24 -1.06
CA GLY A 60 -6.21 13.05 -0.97
C GLY A 60 -5.72 11.95 -1.91
N ALA A 61 -6.20 10.74 -1.67
CA ALA A 61 -5.83 9.56 -2.44
C ALA A 61 -6.65 9.48 -3.73
N GLN A 62 -6.42 10.42 -4.64
CA GLN A 62 -7.13 10.50 -5.90
C GLN A 62 -6.73 9.36 -6.82
N GLU A 63 -7.66 8.85 -7.62
CA GLU A 63 -7.42 7.71 -8.50
C GLU A 63 -6.24 7.93 -9.44
N ARG A 64 -5.99 9.15 -9.87
CA ARG A 64 -4.91 9.51 -10.81
C ARG A 64 -3.51 9.20 -10.28
N TYR A 65 -3.34 9.00 -8.98
CA TYR A 65 -2.03 8.68 -8.40
C TYR A 65 -1.72 7.18 -8.41
N PHE A 66 -2.68 6.36 -8.80
CA PHE A 66 -2.62 4.92 -8.64
C PHE A 66 -2.75 4.19 -9.96
N ARG A 67 -2.26 2.95 -9.98
CA ARG A 67 -2.56 1.97 -11.02
C ARG A 67 -3.28 0.78 -10.38
N PRO A 68 -4.39 0.31 -10.95
CA PRO A 68 -5.07 -0.88 -10.43
C PRO A 68 -4.19 -2.12 -10.56
N GLU A 69 -4.17 -2.95 -9.52
CA GLU A 69 -3.40 -4.20 -9.52
C GLU A 69 -4.24 -5.40 -9.12
N GLY A 70 -5.42 -5.20 -8.60
CA GLY A 70 -6.33 -6.27 -8.21
C GLY A 70 -7.57 -6.35 -9.08
N LYS A 71 -8.51 -7.15 -8.63
CA LYS A 71 -9.83 -7.23 -9.24
C LYS A 71 -10.59 -5.93 -8.96
N PHE A 72 -11.58 -5.63 -9.80
CA PHE A 72 -12.37 -4.40 -9.70
C PHE A 72 -12.93 -4.12 -8.30
N VAL A 73 -13.29 -5.15 -7.55
CA VAL A 73 -13.89 -5.01 -6.20
C VAL A 73 -12.86 -4.92 -5.08
N ASP A 74 -11.58 -5.04 -5.38
CA ASP A 74 -10.52 -5.07 -4.40
C ASP A 74 -9.96 -3.67 -4.16
N TYR A 75 -9.35 -3.47 -2.98
CA TYR A 75 -8.67 -2.22 -2.67
C TYR A 75 -7.25 -2.14 -3.23
N LEU A 76 -6.76 -3.21 -3.86
CA LEU A 76 -5.35 -3.35 -4.25
C LEU A 76 -5.00 -2.48 -5.46
N PHE A 77 -4.05 -1.58 -5.23
CA PHE A 77 -3.48 -0.69 -6.23
C PHE A 77 -1.97 -0.65 -6.04
N ALA A 78 -1.28 0.01 -6.93
CA ALA A 78 0.13 0.34 -6.77
C ALA A 78 0.37 1.81 -7.10
N ILE A 79 1.42 2.36 -6.53
CA ILE A 79 1.95 3.68 -6.87
C ILE A 79 3.36 3.51 -7.44
N PRO A 80 3.83 4.43 -8.28
CA PRO A 80 3.13 5.58 -8.83
C PRO A 80 2.26 5.20 -10.03
N GLN A 81 1.47 6.15 -10.49
CA GLN A 81 0.69 6.01 -11.73
C GLN A 81 1.60 5.79 -12.95
N LYS A 82 1.02 5.30 -14.03
CA LYS A 82 1.75 5.09 -15.28
C LYS A 82 2.26 6.42 -15.85
N GLY A 83 3.34 6.36 -16.62
CA GLY A 83 3.85 7.51 -17.38
C GLY A 83 4.96 8.29 -16.71
N LEU A 84 5.38 7.93 -15.49
CA LEU A 84 6.45 8.64 -14.78
C LEU A 84 7.84 8.03 -14.98
N GLY A 85 7.95 6.93 -15.74
CA GLY A 85 9.23 6.27 -15.98
C GLY A 85 9.84 5.61 -14.74
N CYS A 86 9.06 5.41 -13.70
CA CYS A 86 9.54 4.84 -12.44
C CYS A 86 9.55 3.31 -12.51
N GLN A 87 10.69 2.70 -12.18
CA GLN A 87 10.83 1.25 -12.12
C GLN A 87 10.39 0.66 -10.79
N LEU A 88 10.24 1.49 -9.75
CA LEU A 88 9.75 1.02 -8.46
C LEU A 88 8.23 0.97 -8.43
N ARG A 89 7.72 0.01 -7.67
CA ARG A 89 6.28 -0.14 -7.41
C ARG A 89 6.10 -0.36 -5.93
N VAL A 90 5.15 0.35 -5.32
CA VAL A 90 4.69 0.10 -3.96
C VAL A 90 3.25 -0.33 -4.04
N PHE A 91 2.96 -1.52 -3.51
CA PHE A 91 1.58 -1.98 -3.42
C PHE A 91 0.87 -1.31 -2.26
N CYS A 92 -0.39 -1.01 -2.44
CA CYS A 92 -1.17 -0.33 -1.42
C CYS A 92 -2.64 -0.77 -1.49
N LEU A 93 -3.34 -0.53 -0.40
CA LEU A 93 -4.79 -0.67 -0.34
C LEU A 93 -5.39 0.74 -0.28
N ARG A 94 -6.07 1.13 -1.33
CA ARG A 94 -6.81 2.40 -1.37
C ARG A 94 -8.22 2.15 -0.86
N ILE A 95 -8.45 2.46 0.40
CA ILE A 95 -9.75 2.23 1.03
C ILE A 95 -10.76 3.25 0.50
N ASN A 96 -10.35 4.50 0.46
CA ASN A 96 -11.11 5.61 -0.12
C ASN A 96 -10.13 6.79 -0.37
N GLU A 97 -10.65 7.97 -0.64
CA GLU A 97 -9.80 9.14 -0.88
C GLU A 97 -9.05 9.63 0.35
N GLN A 98 -9.44 9.21 1.54
CA GLN A 98 -8.87 9.69 2.79
C GLN A 98 -7.98 8.69 3.50
N ILE A 99 -8.02 7.41 3.10
CA ILE A 99 -7.32 6.34 3.81
C ILE A 99 -6.61 5.41 2.81
N ILE A 100 -5.29 5.32 2.99
CA ILE A 100 -4.42 4.44 2.19
C ILE A 100 -3.59 3.60 3.14
N ILE A 101 -3.43 2.33 2.84
CA ILE A 101 -2.49 1.46 3.55
C ILE A 101 -1.36 1.13 2.57
N LEU A 102 -0.17 1.63 2.86
CA LEU A 102 1.02 1.33 2.06
C LEU A 102 1.66 0.04 2.56
N GLY A 103 1.99 -0.82 1.62
CA GLY A 103 2.75 -2.03 1.91
C GLY A 103 4.19 -1.90 1.45
N ASN A 104 4.76 -3.03 1.10
CA ASN A 104 6.09 -3.10 0.51
C ASN A 104 5.97 -3.07 -1.03
N GLY A 105 7.08 -3.18 -1.68
CA GLY A 105 7.14 -3.17 -3.13
C GLY A 105 8.49 -3.65 -3.62
N GLY A 106 8.87 -3.22 -4.80
CA GLY A 106 10.13 -3.62 -5.38
C GLY A 106 10.34 -3.02 -6.75
N ILE A 107 11.32 -3.57 -7.43
CA ILE A 107 11.71 -3.14 -8.77
C ILE A 107 10.88 -3.93 -9.78
N LYS A 108 10.25 -3.21 -10.72
CA LYS A 108 9.62 -3.83 -11.88
C LYS A 108 10.50 -3.52 -13.11
N PRO A 109 11.31 -4.48 -13.56
CA PRO A 109 12.23 -4.25 -14.67
C PRO A 109 11.51 -3.84 -15.95
N LYS A 110 12.21 -3.09 -16.80
CA LYS A 110 11.72 -2.75 -18.15
C LYS A 110 11.43 -4.03 -18.93
N GLY A 111 10.30 -4.05 -19.65
CA GLY A 111 9.89 -5.20 -20.45
C GLY A 111 9.04 -6.21 -19.70
N MET A 112 8.98 -6.14 -18.39
CA MET A 112 8.07 -6.98 -17.61
C MET A 112 6.66 -6.39 -17.72
N LYS A 113 5.74 -7.13 -18.31
CA LYS A 113 4.36 -6.66 -18.53
C LYS A 113 3.49 -6.78 -17.30
N LYS A 114 3.73 -7.81 -16.47
CA LYS A 114 2.92 -8.10 -15.27
C LYS A 114 3.82 -8.42 -14.09
N TYR A 115 3.45 -7.92 -12.90
CA TYR A 115 4.18 -8.22 -11.68
C TYR A 115 4.15 -9.72 -11.35
N GLN A 116 3.17 -10.48 -11.85
CA GLN A 116 3.09 -11.93 -11.65
C GLN A 116 4.30 -12.69 -12.20
N GLU A 117 5.07 -12.08 -13.10
CA GLU A 117 6.31 -12.65 -13.60
C GLU A 117 7.45 -12.59 -12.57
N ASP A 118 7.30 -11.78 -11.53
CA ASP A 118 8.27 -11.61 -10.46
C ASP A 118 7.72 -12.23 -9.17
N ASN A 119 8.42 -13.24 -8.65
CA ASN A 119 7.96 -13.97 -7.45
C ASN A 119 7.87 -13.08 -6.21
N VAL A 120 8.77 -12.11 -6.05
CA VAL A 120 8.78 -11.21 -4.89
C VAL A 120 7.58 -10.27 -4.96
N LEU A 121 7.40 -9.60 -6.10
CA LEU A 121 6.29 -8.67 -6.28
C LEU A 121 4.94 -9.39 -6.19
N ASN A 122 4.85 -10.57 -6.80
CA ASN A 122 3.62 -11.36 -6.74
C ASN A 122 3.29 -11.80 -5.31
N GLY A 123 4.30 -12.19 -4.54
CA GLY A 123 4.10 -12.57 -3.13
C GLY A 123 3.56 -11.42 -2.29
N ILE A 124 4.06 -10.21 -2.50
CA ILE A 124 3.58 -9.01 -1.81
C ILE A 124 2.12 -8.73 -2.22
N ALA A 125 1.82 -8.80 -3.51
CA ALA A 125 0.47 -8.57 -4.01
C ALA A 125 -0.53 -9.57 -3.45
N GLU A 126 -0.19 -10.86 -3.41
CA GLU A 126 -1.05 -11.90 -2.85
C GLU A 126 -1.32 -11.69 -1.37
N GLU A 127 -0.30 -11.31 -0.61
CA GLU A 127 -0.45 -11.02 0.81
C GLU A 127 -1.39 -9.82 1.02
N MET A 128 -1.20 -8.75 0.28
CA MET A 128 -2.05 -7.58 0.40
C MET A 128 -3.47 -7.84 -0.10
N GLN A 129 -3.63 -8.72 -1.07
CA GLN A 129 -4.95 -9.17 -1.51
C GLN A 129 -5.69 -9.88 -0.38
N ALA A 130 -5.00 -10.74 0.36
CA ALA A 130 -5.57 -11.44 1.51
C ALA A 130 -5.96 -10.47 2.62
N ILE A 131 -5.12 -9.48 2.89
CA ILE A 131 -5.41 -8.41 3.87
C ILE A 131 -6.65 -7.62 3.42
N SER A 132 -6.73 -7.27 2.14
CA SER A 132 -7.86 -6.54 1.56
C SER A 132 -9.18 -7.29 1.78
N GLU A 133 -9.20 -8.60 1.54
CA GLU A 133 -10.40 -9.41 1.72
C GLU A 133 -10.86 -9.43 3.18
N LYS A 134 -9.93 -9.61 4.10
CA LYS A 134 -10.23 -9.62 5.54
C LYS A 134 -10.72 -8.26 6.01
N LEU A 135 -10.07 -7.19 5.56
CA LEU A 135 -10.44 -5.82 5.93
C LEU A 135 -11.82 -5.46 5.39
N ARG A 136 -12.11 -5.81 4.15
CA ARG A 136 -13.43 -5.57 3.55
C ARG A 136 -14.53 -6.26 4.34
N LYS A 137 -14.32 -7.52 4.72
CA LYS A 137 -15.27 -8.23 5.59
C LYS A 137 -15.48 -7.52 6.91
N SER A 138 -14.39 -7.06 7.52
CA SER A 138 -14.45 -6.35 8.80
C SER A 138 -15.23 -5.04 8.70
N ILE A 139 -15.10 -4.34 7.59
CA ILE A 139 -15.87 -3.11 7.33
C ILE A 139 -17.35 -3.45 7.08
N ASP A 140 -17.61 -4.47 6.28
CA ASP A 140 -18.98 -4.87 5.94
C ASP A 140 -19.77 -5.36 7.16
N ASP A 141 -19.13 -6.03 8.12
CA ASP A 141 -19.79 -6.53 9.34
C ASP A 141 -19.69 -5.55 10.53
N PHE A 142 -19.20 -4.34 10.28
CA PHE A 142 -19.05 -3.27 11.28
C PHE A 142 -18.06 -3.56 12.42
N SER A 143 -17.20 -4.56 12.28
CA SER A 143 -16.09 -4.79 13.23
C SER A 143 -15.03 -3.70 13.12
N THR A 144 -14.94 -3.06 11.96
CA THR A 144 -14.09 -1.89 11.70
C THR A 144 -14.99 -0.80 11.12
N THR A 145 -14.89 0.41 11.68
CA THR A 145 -15.61 1.58 11.19
C THR A 145 -14.62 2.60 10.64
N ILE A 146 -14.99 3.22 9.52
CA ILE A 146 -14.21 4.31 8.95
C ILE A 146 -14.90 5.60 9.31
N TYR A 147 -14.15 6.54 9.91
CA TYR A 147 -14.62 7.88 10.20
C TYR A 147 -13.59 8.88 9.73
N GLN A 148 -13.94 9.66 8.70
CA GLN A 148 -13.02 10.60 8.06
C GLN A 148 -11.72 9.87 7.63
N LYS A 149 -10.56 10.27 8.17
CA LYS A 149 -9.25 9.71 7.82
C LYS A 149 -8.82 8.56 8.75
N GLU A 150 -9.72 8.04 9.57
CA GLU A 150 -9.36 7.10 10.62
C GLU A 150 -10.14 5.79 10.58
N PHE A 151 -9.44 4.71 10.91
CA PHE A 151 -10.06 3.44 11.25
C PHE A 151 -10.41 3.45 12.74
N ILE A 152 -11.63 3.06 13.06
CA ILE A 152 -12.09 2.92 14.45
C ILE A 152 -12.28 1.43 14.73
N GLN A 153 -11.77 0.97 15.86
CA GLN A 153 -11.89 -0.42 16.33
C GLN A 153 -11.30 -1.45 15.37
N ILE A 154 -10.25 -1.06 14.65
CA ILE A 154 -9.55 -2.01 13.80
C ILE A 154 -8.86 -3.05 14.69
N LYS A 155 -9.17 -4.30 14.46
CA LYS A 155 -8.56 -5.41 15.18
C LYS A 155 -7.42 -5.98 14.35
N LYS A 156 -6.53 -6.72 15.00
CA LYS A 156 -5.48 -7.43 14.29
C LYS A 156 -6.10 -8.42 13.33
N ILE A 157 -5.56 -8.44 12.11
CA ILE A 157 -5.97 -9.36 11.07
C ILE A 157 -5.06 -10.60 11.15
N THR A 158 -5.65 -11.77 11.05
CA THR A 158 -4.89 -13.02 11.00
C THR A 158 -5.05 -13.64 9.61
N LEU A 159 -3.92 -13.86 8.94
CA LEU A 159 -3.89 -14.53 7.66
C LEU A 159 -3.61 -16.03 7.83
#